data_ad850ea7ea8341d9c3fa1713af330b55
#
_entry.id   ad850ea7ea8341d9c3fa1713af330b55
#
_cell.length_a   1.000
_cell.length_b   1.000
_cell.length_c   1.000
_cell.angle_alpha   90.00
_cell.angle_beta   90.00
_cell.angle_gamma   90.00
#
_symmetry.space_group_name_H-M   'P 1'
#
loop_
_entity.id
_entity.type
_entity.pdbx_description
1 polymer ?
#
loop_
_entity_poly.entity_id
_entity_poly.type
_entity_poly.pdbx_seq_one_letter_code
_entity_poly.pdbx_strand_id
1 'polypeptide(L)'
;MNCKKIEKVSLWQGIIIWAALVLLFFAPAVFGGKVLAPVDCVECLFKPFATQPMEEVHNQYNVDGASQYLPYSWAMQQSWQSDGYMGWNPYTHNGTSLPENTMLSPGDWHHWLFGFLPFWTAWDAGILLQFFIAGLGMIILLKSRGIPIPYVLLGAVSFSFYSQFIMWI
;
A
#
# COMPACT_ATOMS: atom_id res chain seq x y z
N MET A 1 8.82 13.16 39.32
CA MET A 1 7.61 12.61 38.70
C MET A 1 7.89 11.16 38.32
N ASN A 2 7.20 10.20 38.93
CA ASN A 2 7.55 8.77 38.85
C ASN A 2 7.12 8.15 37.50
N CYS A 3 8.01 8.14 36.50
CA CYS A 3 7.77 7.51 35.18
C CYS A 3 7.55 5.98 35.20
N LYS A 4 7.82 5.33 36.35
CA LYS A 4 7.70 3.84 36.46
C LYS A 4 6.26 3.29 36.45
N LYS A 5 5.21 4.12 36.44
CA LYS A 5 3.82 3.67 36.53
C LYS A 5 3.10 3.53 35.17
N ILE A 6 3.74 3.94 34.05
CA ILE A 6 3.13 3.95 32.71
C ILE A 6 3.44 2.66 31.92
N GLU A 7 4.39 1.85 32.36
CA GLU A 7 4.83 0.64 31.65
C GLU A 7 3.99 -0.60 32.00
N LYS A 8 2.67 -0.56 31.74
CA LYS A 8 1.83 -1.76 31.87
C LYS A 8 1.58 -2.46 30.51
N VAL A 9 1.95 -1.84 29.40
CA VAL A 9 1.70 -2.42 28.06
C VAL A 9 2.99 -3.06 27.55
N SER A 10 2.92 -4.36 27.25
CA SER A 10 4.05 -5.10 26.68
C SER A 10 4.27 -4.74 25.20
N LEU A 11 5.46 -5.03 24.65
CA LEU A 11 5.76 -4.85 23.22
C LEU A 11 4.74 -5.57 22.33
N TRP A 12 4.39 -6.81 22.68
CA TRP A 12 3.42 -7.59 21.91
C TRP A 12 2.02 -6.96 21.89
N GLN A 13 1.58 -6.42 23.03
CA GLN A 13 0.32 -5.67 23.09
C GLN A 13 0.38 -4.41 22.21
N GLY A 14 1.53 -3.72 22.19
CA GLY A 14 1.74 -2.59 21.29
C GLY A 14 1.66 -2.97 19.82
N ILE A 15 2.24 -4.10 19.41
CA ILE A 15 2.18 -4.63 18.05
C ILE A 15 0.75 -5.03 17.68
N ILE A 16 0.02 -5.69 18.58
CA ILE A 16 -1.39 -6.08 18.36
C ILE A 16 -2.28 -4.84 18.20
N ILE A 17 -2.09 -3.83 19.04
CA ILE A 17 -2.82 -2.56 18.92
C ILE A 17 -2.51 -1.89 17.58
N TRP A 18 -1.24 -1.90 17.17
CA TRP A 18 -0.83 -1.34 15.88
C TRP A 18 -1.49 -2.08 14.71
N ALA A 19 -1.46 -3.40 14.71
CA ALA A 19 -2.14 -4.21 13.69
C ALA A 19 -3.65 -3.92 13.63
N ALA A 20 -4.30 -3.81 14.79
CA ALA A 20 -5.71 -3.47 14.87
C ALA A 20 -6.01 -2.06 14.32
N LEU A 21 -5.16 -1.07 14.57
CA LEU A 21 -5.30 0.28 14.03
C LEU A 21 -5.17 0.30 12.50
N VAL A 22 -4.20 -0.42 11.93
CA VAL A 22 -4.05 -0.55 10.47
C VAL A 22 -5.29 -1.21 9.87
N LEU A 23 -5.74 -2.34 10.41
CA LEU A 23 -6.93 -3.03 9.93
C LEU A 23 -8.21 -2.18 10.06
N LEU A 24 -8.34 -1.39 11.12
CA LEU A 24 -9.47 -0.49 11.32
C LEU A 24 -9.46 0.65 10.30
N PHE A 25 -8.29 1.24 10.04
CA PHE A 25 -8.17 2.32 9.06
C PHE A 25 -8.53 1.84 7.65
N PHE A 26 -8.07 0.67 7.28
CA PHE A 26 -8.35 0.06 5.98
C PHE A 26 -9.59 -0.87 5.98
N ALA A 27 -10.45 -0.77 7.00
CA ALA A 27 -11.63 -1.61 7.14
C ALA A 27 -12.56 -1.64 5.90
N PRO A 28 -12.77 -0.54 5.16
CA PRO A 28 -13.56 -0.58 3.93
C PRO A 28 -13.00 -1.51 2.85
N ALA A 29 -11.67 -1.62 2.74
CA ALA A 29 -11.04 -2.56 1.81
C ALA A 29 -11.03 -3.99 2.37
N VAL A 30 -10.67 -4.15 3.66
CA VAL A 30 -10.55 -5.48 4.28
C VAL A 30 -11.90 -6.18 4.44
N PHE A 31 -12.95 -5.45 4.82
CA PHE A 31 -14.27 -6.03 5.18
C PHE A 31 -15.41 -5.52 4.30
N GLY A 32 -15.22 -4.42 3.59
CA GLY A 32 -16.28 -3.74 2.84
C GLY A 32 -16.29 -4.04 1.34
N GLY A 33 -15.40 -4.91 0.84
CA GLY A 33 -15.31 -5.24 -0.58
C GLY A 33 -14.87 -4.07 -1.48
N LYS A 34 -14.32 -3.00 -0.91
CA LYS A 34 -13.70 -1.88 -1.65
C LYS A 34 -12.25 -2.20 -1.93
N VAL A 35 -11.68 -1.55 -2.95
CA VAL A 35 -10.26 -1.65 -3.28
C VAL A 35 -9.55 -0.34 -2.99
N LEU A 36 -8.27 -0.42 -2.61
CA LEU A 36 -7.41 0.73 -2.35
C LEU A 36 -6.72 1.16 -3.65
N ALA A 37 -7.52 1.43 -4.68
CA ALA A 37 -7.01 1.78 -5.99
C ALA A 37 -7.82 2.93 -6.58
N PRO A 38 -7.21 3.86 -7.33
CA PRO A 38 -7.90 5.01 -7.95
C PRO A 38 -8.70 4.56 -9.20
N VAL A 39 -9.66 3.64 -9.01
CA VAL A 39 -10.43 3.03 -10.11
C VAL A 39 -11.34 4.06 -10.77
N ASP A 40 -11.88 4.99 -9.98
CA ASP A 40 -12.69 6.12 -10.44
C ASP A 40 -11.91 7.06 -11.36
N CYS A 41 -10.61 7.23 -11.14
CA CYS A 41 -9.73 7.95 -12.07
C CYS A 41 -9.65 7.28 -13.45
N VAL A 42 -9.67 5.94 -13.52
CA VAL A 42 -9.63 5.22 -14.80
C VAL A 42 -10.83 5.57 -15.65
N GLU A 43 -12.04 5.63 -15.07
CA GLU A 43 -13.26 5.95 -15.75
C GLU A 43 -13.31 7.39 -16.28
N CYS A 44 -12.54 8.32 -15.68
CA CYS A 44 -12.48 9.71 -16.11
C CYS A 44 -11.41 9.98 -17.17
N LEU A 45 -10.26 9.29 -17.07
CA LEU A 45 -9.07 9.61 -17.87
C LEU A 45 -9.13 8.99 -19.27
N PHE A 46 -9.67 7.79 -19.40
CA PHE A 46 -9.57 7.01 -20.64
C PHE A 46 -10.82 7.16 -21.51
N LYS A 47 -10.84 8.17 -22.36
CA LYS A 47 -11.84 8.26 -23.44
C LYS A 47 -11.59 7.15 -24.47
N PRO A 48 -12.64 6.50 -25.03
CA PRO A 48 -14.07 6.81 -24.92
C PRO A 48 -14.79 6.18 -23.71
N PHE A 49 -14.08 5.58 -22.77
CA PHE A 49 -14.65 4.87 -21.61
C PHE A 49 -15.01 5.80 -20.45
N ALA A 50 -14.67 7.09 -20.55
CA ALA A 50 -14.98 8.06 -19.54
C ALA A 50 -16.51 8.21 -19.37
N THR A 51 -17.01 7.74 -18.23
CA THR A 51 -18.44 7.78 -17.87
C THR A 51 -18.73 8.86 -16.83
N GLN A 52 -17.70 9.36 -16.14
CA GLN A 52 -17.82 10.35 -15.07
C GLN A 52 -16.95 11.58 -15.36
N PRO A 53 -17.38 12.77 -14.92
CA PRO A 53 -16.54 13.96 -14.97
C PRO A 53 -15.42 13.88 -13.94
N MET A 54 -14.26 14.44 -14.23
CA MET A 54 -13.07 14.45 -13.37
C MET A 54 -13.35 15.05 -11.97
N GLU A 55 -14.34 15.92 -11.85
CA GLU A 55 -14.72 16.57 -10.60
C GLU A 55 -15.37 15.64 -9.57
N GLU A 56 -15.84 14.47 -10.00
CA GLU A 56 -16.45 13.45 -9.14
C GLU A 56 -15.44 12.41 -8.62
N VAL A 57 -14.17 12.48 -9.04
CA VAL A 57 -13.12 11.57 -8.60
C VAL A 57 -12.68 11.88 -7.19
N HIS A 58 -12.60 10.87 -6.32
CA HIS A 58 -12.21 11.04 -4.91
C HIS A 58 -10.80 11.60 -4.74
N ASN A 59 -9.85 11.13 -5.53
CA ASN A 59 -8.46 11.58 -5.47
C ASN A 59 -7.95 11.98 -6.86
N GLN A 60 -8.24 13.22 -7.24
CA GLN A 60 -7.82 13.78 -8.53
C GLN A 60 -6.29 13.86 -8.70
N TYR A 61 -5.53 13.79 -7.62
CA TYR A 61 -4.06 13.84 -7.66
C TYR A 61 -3.42 12.49 -7.94
N ASN A 62 -4.15 11.37 -7.79
CA ASN A 62 -3.63 10.03 -8.02
C ASN A 62 -3.81 9.54 -9.47
N VAL A 63 -3.57 10.43 -10.43
CA VAL A 63 -3.64 10.12 -11.87
C VAL A 63 -2.59 9.08 -12.26
N ASP A 64 -1.40 9.16 -11.69
CA ASP A 64 -0.31 8.21 -11.95
C ASP A 64 -0.66 6.80 -11.44
N GLY A 65 -1.39 6.71 -10.33
CA GLY A 65 -1.94 5.45 -9.83
C GLY A 65 -2.79 4.75 -10.88
N ALA A 66 -3.72 5.50 -11.47
CA ALA A 66 -4.64 5.00 -12.49
C ALA A 66 -3.98 4.74 -13.84
N SER A 67 -3.11 5.66 -14.30
CA SER A 67 -2.56 5.64 -15.67
C SER A 67 -1.30 4.80 -15.81
N GLN A 68 -0.56 4.58 -14.74
CA GLN A 68 0.74 3.91 -14.76
C GLN A 68 0.80 2.73 -13.79
N TYR A 69 0.66 2.96 -12.47
CA TYR A 69 0.89 1.90 -11.48
C TYR A 69 -0.08 0.71 -11.64
N LEU A 70 -1.37 0.96 -11.81
CA LEU A 70 -2.37 -0.11 -12.02
C LEU A 70 -2.10 -0.94 -13.27
N PRO A 71 -2.01 -0.36 -14.50
CA PRO A 71 -1.80 -1.15 -15.72
C PRO A 71 -0.44 -1.85 -15.72
N TYR A 72 0.60 -1.26 -15.17
CA TYR A 72 1.90 -1.92 -15.08
C TYR A 72 1.91 -3.07 -14.07
N SER A 73 1.27 -2.92 -12.90
CA SER A 73 1.14 -4.00 -11.92
C SER A 73 0.31 -5.16 -12.49
N TRP A 74 -0.71 -4.84 -13.28
CA TRP A 74 -1.49 -5.86 -13.97
C TRP A 74 -0.64 -6.60 -15.02
N ALA A 75 0.11 -5.88 -15.87
CA ALA A 75 1.01 -6.48 -16.84
C ALA A 75 2.09 -7.36 -16.17
N MET A 76 2.60 -6.91 -15.01
CA MET A 76 3.54 -7.68 -14.19
C MET A 76 2.93 -8.99 -13.70
N GLN A 77 1.69 -8.98 -13.21
CA GLN A 77 1.00 -10.20 -12.80
C GLN A 77 0.78 -11.15 -13.99
N GLN A 78 0.37 -10.63 -15.16
CA GLN A 78 0.20 -11.45 -16.36
C GLN A 78 1.52 -12.12 -16.79
N SER A 79 2.62 -11.35 -16.80
CA SER A 79 3.96 -11.89 -17.10
C SER A 79 4.38 -12.97 -16.10
N TRP A 80 4.11 -12.76 -14.80
CA TRP A 80 4.39 -13.78 -13.80
C TRP A 80 3.60 -15.07 -14.03
N GLN A 81 2.32 -14.96 -14.35
CA GLN A 81 1.46 -16.13 -14.58
C GLN A 81 1.80 -16.89 -15.87
N SER A 82 2.26 -16.20 -16.93
CA SER A 82 2.64 -16.83 -18.19
C SER A 82 4.05 -17.41 -18.16
N ASP A 83 5.01 -16.64 -17.65
CA ASP A 83 6.44 -16.92 -17.84
C ASP A 83 7.13 -17.37 -16.54
N GLY A 84 6.42 -17.32 -15.39
CA GLY A 84 6.96 -17.65 -14.07
C GLY A 84 7.86 -16.57 -13.49
N TYR A 85 7.97 -15.41 -14.12
CA TYR A 85 8.72 -14.25 -13.63
C TYR A 85 8.18 -12.93 -14.19
N MET A 86 8.49 -11.80 -13.54
CA MET A 86 8.07 -10.48 -13.97
C MET A 86 9.04 -9.90 -15.01
N GLY A 87 8.98 -10.39 -16.25
CA GLY A 87 9.99 -10.10 -17.26
C GLY A 87 9.57 -9.07 -18.31
N TRP A 88 8.38 -9.21 -18.88
CA TRP A 88 8.01 -8.49 -20.10
C TRP A 88 6.60 -7.90 -20.04
N ASN A 89 6.46 -6.67 -20.50
CA ASN A 89 5.17 -6.02 -20.72
C ASN A 89 4.92 -5.85 -22.22
N PRO A 90 4.04 -6.64 -22.85
CA PRO A 90 3.77 -6.54 -24.27
C PRO A 90 2.83 -5.37 -24.64
N TYR A 91 2.22 -4.70 -23.67
CA TYR A 91 1.13 -3.73 -23.89
C TYR A 91 1.61 -2.30 -24.13
N THR A 92 2.88 -1.99 -23.88
CA THR A 92 3.42 -0.63 -24.03
C THR A 92 4.60 -0.61 -25.00
N HIS A 93 4.65 0.41 -25.88
CA HIS A 93 5.78 0.69 -26.78
C HIS A 93 6.27 -0.52 -27.60
N ASN A 94 5.37 -1.37 -28.12
CA ASN A 94 5.69 -2.63 -28.78
C ASN A 94 6.41 -3.67 -27.91
N GLY A 95 6.32 -3.51 -26.61
CA GLY A 95 6.93 -4.35 -25.58
C GLY A 95 8.09 -3.68 -24.86
N THR A 96 8.07 -3.78 -23.52
CA THR A 96 9.10 -3.21 -22.65
C THR A 96 9.51 -4.19 -21.57
N SER A 97 10.75 -4.10 -21.11
CA SER A 97 11.24 -4.87 -19.96
C SER A 97 10.61 -4.33 -18.67
N LEU A 98 9.97 -5.21 -17.89
CA LEU A 98 9.42 -4.85 -16.58
C LEU A 98 10.51 -4.60 -15.54
N PRO A 99 11.60 -5.40 -15.45
CA PRO A 99 12.68 -5.17 -14.49
C PRO A 99 13.38 -3.81 -14.63
N GLU A 100 13.38 -3.24 -15.84
CA GLU A 100 13.99 -1.94 -16.12
C GLU A 100 13.06 -0.77 -15.81
N ASN A 101 11.79 -1.04 -15.52
CA ASN A 101 10.82 -0.01 -15.16
C ASN A 101 11.04 0.46 -13.72
N THR A 102 11.77 1.57 -13.58
CA THR A 102 12.11 2.16 -12.28
C THR A 102 10.90 2.66 -11.50
N MET A 103 9.77 2.94 -12.18
CA MET A 103 8.54 3.40 -11.52
C MET A 103 7.84 2.27 -10.77
N LEU A 104 7.92 1.05 -11.29
CA LEU A 104 7.30 -0.12 -10.67
C LEU A 104 8.17 -0.78 -9.62
N SER A 105 9.49 -0.61 -9.71
CA SER A 105 10.45 -1.33 -8.87
C SER A 105 10.07 -2.82 -8.71
N PRO A 106 10.06 -3.62 -9.80
CA PRO A 106 9.53 -4.99 -9.75
C PRO A 106 10.23 -5.90 -8.74
N GLY A 107 11.41 -5.49 -8.27
CA GLY A 107 12.17 -6.15 -7.21
C GLY A 107 11.64 -5.88 -5.79
N ASP A 108 10.70 -4.97 -5.62
CA ASP A 108 10.14 -4.68 -4.31
C ASP A 108 9.35 -5.88 -3.79
N TRP A 109 9.58 -6.20 -2.54
CA TRP A 109 9.06 -7.40 -1.91
C TRP A 109 7.54 -7.58 -2.00
N HIS A 110 6.77 -6.49 -2.01
CA HIS A 110 5.30 -6.54 -2.08
C HIS A 110 4.78 -6.98 -3.46
N HIS A 111 5.55 -6.77 -4.53
CA HIS A 111 5.18 -7.22 -5.87
C HIS A 111 5.14 -8.75 -6.00
N TRP A 112 5.86 -9.48 -5.15
CA TRP A 112 5.78 -10.93 -5.11
C TRP A 112 4.38 -11.45 -4.77
N LEU A 113 3.56 -10.63 -4.09
CA LEU A 113 2.17 -10.98 -3.79
C LEU A 113 1.35 -11.22 -5.06
N PHE A 114 1.64 -10.52 -6.16
CA PHE A 114 0.96 -10.70 -7.43
C PHE A 114 1.20 -12.08 -8.08
N GLY A 115 2.25 -12.78 -7.70
CA GLY A 115 2.52 -14.15 -8.14
C GLY A 115 1.63 -15.20 -7.46
N PHE A 116 1.08 -14.88 -6.28
CA PHE A 116 0.38 -15.85 -5.44
C PHE A 116 -1.08 -15.50 -5.16
N LEU A 117 -1.47 -14.24 -5.28
CA LEU A 117 -2.79 -13.73 -4.93
C LEU A 117 -3.52 -13.17 -6.17
N PRO A 118 -4.87 -13.15 -6.15
CA PRO A 118 -5.65 -12.39 -7.13
C PRO A 118 -5.25 -10.91 -7.13
N PHE A 119 -5.33 -10.24 -8.27
CA PHE A 119 -4.82 -8.90 -8.50
C PHE A 119 -5.19 -7.90 -7.40
N TRP A 120 -6.48 -7.73 -7.14
CA TRP A 120 -6.95 -6.76 -6.15
C TRP A 120 -6.54 -7.11 -4.72
N THR A 121 -6.53 -8.40 -4.41
CA THR A 121 -6.06 -8.87 -3.09
C THR A 121 -4.56 -8.61 -2.91
N ALA A 122 -3.76 -8.83 -3.95
CA ALA A 122 -2.32 -8.55 -3.92
C ALA A 122 -2.06 -7.05 -3.76
N TRP A 123 -2.81 -6.22 -4.50
CA TRP A 123 -2.74 -4.77 -4.44
C TRP A 123 -3.02 -4.26 -3.02
N ASP A 124 -4.20 -4.58 -2.48
CA ASP A 124 -4.60 -4.13 -1.15
C ASP A 124 -3.68 -4.68 -0.05
N ALA A 125 -3.32 -5.97 -0.13
CA ALA A 125 -2.40 -6.58 0.83
C ALA A 125 -1.02 -5.93 0.80
N GLY A 126 -0.52 -5.55 -0.38
CA GLY A 126 0.73 -4.82 -0.53
C GLY A 126 0.71 -3.49 0.22
N ILE A 127 -0.35 -2.70 0.04
CA ILE A 127 -0.53 -1.42 0.74
C ILE A 127 -0.63 -1.64 2.25
N LEU A 128 -1.51 -2.53 2.72
CA LEU A 128 -1.68 -2.80 4.14
C LEU A 128 -0.38 -3.22 4.82
N LEU A 129 0.38 -4.11 4.18
CA LEU A 129 1.64 -4.60 4.70
C LEU A 129 2.72 -3.50 4.74
N GLN A 130 2.76 -2.60 3.77
CA GLN A 130 3.68 -1.46 3.79
C GLN A 130 3.41 -0.57 5.01
N PHE A 131 2.14 -0.21 5.26
CA PHE A 131 1.76 0.56 6.44
C PHE A 131 2.09 -0.18 7.74
N PHE A 132 1.79 -1.47 7.80
CA PHE A 132 2.08 -2.29 8.97
C PHE A 132 3.58 -2.35 9.26
N ILE A 133 4.40 -2.62 8.26
CA ILE A 133 5.87 -2.72 8.39
C ILE A 133 6.48 -1.38 8.76
N ALA A 134 6.01 -0.28 8.16
CA ALA A 134 6.50 1.07 8.48
C ALA A 134 6.29 1.40 9.96
N GLY A 135 5.09 1.17 10.49
CA GLY A 135 4.83 1.41 11.91
C GLY A 135 5.50 0.40 12.84
N LEU A 136 5.63 -0.86 12.43
CA LEU A 136 6.38 -1.87 13.17
C LEU A 136 7.86 -1.47 13.30
N GLY A 137 8.47 -0.98 12.23
CA GLY A 137 9.84 -0.44 12.26
C GLY A 137 9.98 0.71 13.25
N MET A 138 9.03 1.64 13.26
CA MET A 138 9.01 2.75 14.22
C MET A 138 8.82 2.26 15.67
N ILE A 139 7.94 1.26 15.89
CA ILE A 139 7.74 0.65 17.21
C ILE A 139 9.04 0.04 17.71
N ILE A 140 9.74 -0.73 16.91
CA ILE A 140 11.01 -1.36 17.27
C ILE A 140 12.06 -0.29 17.58
N LEU A 141 12.19 0.72 16.73
CA LEU A 141 13.14 1.82 16.90
C LEU A 141 12.90 2.60 18.19
N LEU A 142 11.68 3.05 18.45
CA LEU A 142 11.38 3.85 19.64
C LEU A 142 11.45 3.02 20.92
N LYS A 143 11.05 1.74 20.86
CA LYS A 143 11.18 0.83 22.01
C LYS A 143 12.64 0.55 22.34
N SER A 144 13.52 0.41 21.35
CA SER A 144 14.96 0.24 21.59
C SER A 144 15.60 1.45 22.31
N ARG A 145 14.97 2.62 22.23
CA ARG A 145 15.37 3.84 22.93
C ARG A 145 14.75 3.97 24.34
N GLY A 146 14.04 2.94 24.82
CA GLY A 146 13.41 2.93 26.13
C GLY A 146 12.14 3.77 26.23
N ILE A 147 11.53 4.16 25.11
CA ILE A 147 10.31 4.98 25.09
C ILE A 147 9.12 4.12 25.52
N PRO A 148 8.22 4.62 26.40
CA PRO A 148 7.01 3.91 26.81
C PRO A 148 6.04 3.67 25.64
N ILE A 149 5.35 2.51 25.63
CA ILE A 149 4.48 2.06 24.53
C ILE A 149 3.46 3.09 24.05
N PRO A 150 2.75 3.87 24.88
CA PRO A 150 1.82 4.87 24.37
C PRO A 150 2.45 5.90 23.44
N TYR A 151 3.67 6.36 23.74
CA TYR A 151 4.39 7.29 22.87
C TYR A 151 4.99 6.61 21.66
N VAL A 152 5.37 5.33 21.79
CA VAL A 152 5.80 4.48 20.66
C VAL A 152 4.69 4.35 19.63
N LEU A 153 3.46 4.07 20.08
CA LEU A 153 2.28 3.97 19.20
C LEU A 153 1.96 5.32 18.53
N LEU A 154 2.05 6.42 19.27
CA LEU A 154 1.89 7.75 18.68
C LEU A 154 2.92 7.99 17.57
N GLY A 155 4.18 7.64 17.79
CA GLY A 155 5.22 7.73 16.78
C GLY A 155 4.96 6.84 15.58
N ALA A 156 4.49 5.61 15.79
CA ALA A 156 4.12 4.69 14.71
C ALA A 156 2.98 5.25 13.85
N VAL A 157 1.92 5.76 14.48
CA VAL A 157 0.79 6.41 13.78
C VAL A 157 1.28 7.63 13.00
N SER A 158 2.01 8.54 13.63
CA SER A 158 2.48 9.77 12.98
C SER A 158 3.40 9.49 11.79
N PHE A 159 4.22 8.47 11.87
CA PHE A 159 5.13 8.08 10.79
C PHE A 159 4.40 7.38 9.65
N SER A 160 3.58 6.37 9.95
CA SER A 160 2.96 5.53 8.93
C SER A 160 1.78 6.21 8.24
N PHE A 161 1.03 7.05 8.96
CA PHE A 161 -0.10 7.81 8.39
C PHE A 161 0.28 9.25 8.02
N TYR A 162 1.55 9.48 7.72
CA TYR A 162 1.97 10.77 7.18
C TYR A 162 1.24 11.05 5.85
N SER A 163 0.78 12.28 5.67
CA SER A 163 -0.09 12.68 4.55
C SER A 163 0.44 12.30 3.17
N GLN A 164 1.76 12.32 2.97
CA GLN A 164 2.38 11.93 1.72
C GLN A 164 2.10 10.47 1.34
N PHE A 165 2.13 9.55 2.32
CA PHE A 165 1.83 8.14 2.05
C PHE A 165 0.35 7.93 1.73
N ILE A 166 -0.55 8.66 2.41
CA ILE A 166 -2.00 8.54 2.21
C ILE A 166 -2.42 9.13 0.86
N MET A 167 -1.76 10.17 0.37
CA MET A 167 -2.06 10.77 -0.94
C MET A 167 -1.87 9.81 -2.12
N TRP A 168 -1.02 8.79 -1.97
CA TRP A 168 -0.70 7.83 -3.03
C TRP A 168 -1.52 6.53 -2.95
N ILE A 169 -2.50 6.46 -2.08
CA ILE A 169 -3.50 5.39 -1.99
C ILE A 169 -4.80 5.90 -2.60
#